data_581ced4e692d90b0f030e64856015191
#
_entry.id   581ced4e692d90b0f030e64856015191
#
_cell.length_a   1.000
_cell.length_b   1.000
_cell.length_c   1.000
_cell.angle_alpha   90.00
_cell.angle_beta   90.00
_cell.angle_gamma   90.00
#
_symmetry.space_group_name_H-M   'P 1'
#
loop_
_entity.id
_entity.type
_entity.pdbx_description
1 polymer ?
#
loop_
_entity_poly.entity_id
_entity_poly.type
_entity_poly.pdbx_seq_one_letter_code
_entity_poly.pdbx_strand_id
1 'polypeptide(L)'
;MGEGIIQDVERYGVIMFVSFSVGNTGPFKEITGITTLAENLKKEFLEENTFEVSGQNYNKISYIYGANGSGKTNYLAALTKMQKMIIMSTVLGANNNKLLEVPAIKKELAAPIETFKFDIDCKSKETYFEIQVIIEEILYTYSFAIQDGKIQKELLTKKKKRTEVLIKRTSPKYEDIVLRSGLSSFKNMVSVVREDALCLAMAAMLNNPLASMILNEIMNYRVINMASVGNAPDFDEENTNEEAIERYLKYLKIADPTLTNLKVDLESKMDKHVLSEDDLENKELVIKNIHVSVQSLHATYKDHKQVGEIELPFLKYESNGTIRMLRVLPAIFEALDAGSTLFIDEVENGLHPNLVKLLAGLFNSDESNPNHAQLICTTHDTLLLDGVRRDQVWFTDKNQYGETSMCRLSNYPNVRSNDNIAAKYLQGVFGAIPNTQNLQ
;
A
#
# COMPACT_ATOMS: atom_id res chain seq x y z
N MET A 1 12.67 28.82 -22.09
CA MET A 1 12.59 27.67 -22.98
C MET A 1 13.18 26.51 -22.26
N GLY A 2 12.37 25.66 -21.73
CA GLY A 2 12.69 24.42 -21.05
C GLY A 2 11.41 23.59 -21.08
N GLU A 3 11.17 22.95 -22.22
CA GLU A 3 10.11 21.97 -22.36
C GLU A 3 10.42 20.82 -21.43
N GLY A 4 9.60 20.69 -20.38
CA GLY A 4 9.58 19.52 -19.53
C GLY A 4 9.19 18.32 -20.38
N ILE A 5 10.07 17.35 -20.44
CA ILE A 5 9.83 16.05 -21.04
C ILE A 5 8.81 15.34 -20.13
N ILE A 6 7.53 15.53 -20.45
CA ILE A 6 6.49 14.58 -20.04
C ILE A 6 6.77 13.36 -20.91
N GLN A 7 7.51 12.39 -20.35
CA GLN A 7 7.54 11.06 -20.95
C GLN A 7 6.13 10.52 -20.82
N ASP A 8 5.45 10.37 -21.96
CA ASP A 8 4.32 9.45 -22.10
C ASP A 8 4.75 8.12 -21.49
N VAL A 9 4.22 7.81 -20.31
CA VAL A 9 4.32 6.47 -19.75
C VAL A 9 3.44 5.63 -20.67
N GLU A 10 4.06 5.01 -21.69
CA GLU A 10 3.40 3.94 -22.45
C GLU A 10 2.77 3.02 -21.41
N ARG A 11 1.44 2.91 -21.41
CA ARG A 11 0.68 2.05 -20.52
C ARG A 11 1.17 0.63 -20.78
N TYR A 12 2.03 0.14 -19.89
CA TYR A 12 2.32 -1.27 -19.79
C TYR A 12 0.98 -2.00 -19.65
N GLY A 13 0.85 -3.21 -20.24
CA GLY A 13 -0.35 -4.03 -20.12
C GLY A 13 -0.79 -4.22 -18.66
N VAL A 14 -1.76 -5.08 -18.39
CA VAL A 14 -2.30 -5.28 -17.03
C VAL A 14 -1.19 -5.43 -16.00
N ILE A 15 -1.20 -4.53 -15.02
CA ILE A 15 -0.31 -4.54 -13.85
C ILE A 15 -1.18 -4.89 -12.64
N MET A 16 -0.71 -5.81 -11.78
CA MET A 16 -1.56 -6.30 -10.69
C MET A 16 -0.75 -6.87 -9.52
N PHE A 17 -1.17 -6.55 -8.31
CA PHE A 17 -0.74 -7.24 -7.11
C PHE A 17 -1.36 -8.63 -7.01
N VAL A 18 -0.55 -9.64 -6.68
CA VAL A 18 -1.02 -11.02 -6.53
C VAL A 18 -0.94 -11.49 -5.09
N SER A 19 0.20 -11.30 -4.43
CA SER A 19 0.37 -11.72 -3.03
C SER A 19 1.50 -10.97 -2.34
N PHE A 20 1.41 -10.89 -1.02
CA PHE A 20 2.50 -10.46 -0.16
C PHE A 20 2.59 -11.37 1.05
N SER A 21 3.80 -11.81 1.39
CA SER A 21 4.08 -12.66 2.54
C SER A 21 5.25 -12.12 3.34
N VAL A 22 5.20 -12.31 4.65
CA VAL A 22 6.20 -11.82 5.59
C VAL A 22 6.40 -12.82 6.72
N GLY A 23 7.63 -12.93 7.23
CA GLY A 23 7.96 -13.80 8.36
C GLY A 23 9.06 -13.22 9.24
N ASN A 24 9.06 -13.60 10.50
CA ASN A 24 9.97 -13.14 11.55
C ASN A 24 10.09 -11.60 11.60
N THR A 25 8.96 -10.88 11.59
CA THR A 25 8.94 -9.42 11.80
C THR A 25 7.66 -8.96 12.48
N GLY A 26 7.76 -7.96 13.37
CA GLY A 26 6.62 -7.50 14.16
C GLY A 26 5.95 -8.65 14.90
N PRO A 27 4.62 -8.86 14.73
CA PRO A 27 3.90 -9.97 15.38
C PRO A 27 3.94 -11.28 14.57
N PHE A 28 4.58 -11.32 13.41
CA PHE A 28 4.62 -12.48 12.51
C PHE A 28 5.88 -13.32 12.77
N LYS A 29 5.75 -14.41 13.50
CA LYS A 29 6.84 -15.37 13.74
C LYS A 29 7.06 -16.25 12.52
N GLU A 30 5.99 -16.89 12.05
CA GLU A 30 6.01 -17.74 10.88
C GLU A 30 5.66 -16.95 9.62
N ILE A 31 6.02 -17.50 8.45
CA ILE A 31 5.67 -16.86 7.17
C ILE A 31 4.15 -16.91 6.99
N THR A 32 3.57 -15.74 6.80
CA THR A 32 2.14 -15.58 6.56
C THR A 32 1.89 -14.42 5.61
N GLY A 33 0.72 -14.39 4.98
CA GLY A 33 0.36 -13.32 4.03
C GLY A 33 -0.98 -13.54 3.38
N ILE A 34 -1.32 -12.67 2.42
CA ILE A 34 -2.54 -12.76 1.63
C ILE A 34 -2.24 -12.96 0.15
N THR A 35 -3.22 -13.44 -0.58
CA THR A 35 -3.24 -13.47 -2.05
C THR A 35 -4.59 -13.01 -2.58
N THR A 36 -4.55 -12.28 -3.70
CA THR A 36 -5.76 -11.87 -4.45
C THR A 36 -6.21 -12.95 -5.44
N LEU A 37 -5.37 -13.97 -5.71
CA LEU A 37 -5.75 -15.06 -6.58
C LEU A 37 -7.06 -15.70 -6.11
N ALA A 38 -8.08 -15.65 -6.94
CA ALA A 38 -9.39 -16.21 -6.62
C ALA A 38 -9.36 -17.73 -6.64
N GLU A 39 -10.09 -18.34 -5.70
CA GLU A 39 -10.26 -19.79 -5.66
C GLU A 39 -11.39 -20.25 -6.58
N ASN A 40 -11.39 -21.51 -6.95
CA ASN A 40 -12.47 -22.11 -7.73
C ASN A 40 -13.72 -22.35 -6.86
N LEU A 41 -14.27 -21.28 -6.31
CA LEU A 41 -15.53 -21.28 -5.57
C LEU A 41 -16.67 -21.20 -6.59
N LYS A 42 -17.66 -22.09 -6.49
CA LYS A 42 -18.83 -22.14 -7.40
C LYS A 42 -19.41 -20.77 -7.67
N LYS A 43 -19.13 -20.13 -8.80
CA LYS A 43 -19.68 -18.88 -9.36
C LYS A 43 -20.18 -17.79 -8.36
N GLU A 44 -19.71 -17.84 -7.11
CA GLU A 44 -20.09 -16.96 -6.03
C GLU A 44 -19.52 -15.56 -6.27
N PHE A 45 -20.35 -14.63 -6.73
CA PHE A 45 -19.97 -13.24 -7.05
C PHE A 45 -18.70 -13.13 -7.92
N LEU A 46 -18.51 -14.07 -8.87
CA LEU A 46 -17.25 -14.16 -9.61
C LEU A 46 -17.08 -12.96 -10.54
N GLU A 47 -18.11 -12.61 -11.29
CA GLU A 47 -18.08 -11.54 -12.28
C GLU A 47 -17.98 -10.16 -11.61
N GLU A 48 -18.70 -9.98 -10.50
CA GLU A 48 -18.76 -8.70 -9.79
C GLU A 48 -17.44 -8.41 -9.04
N ASN A 49 -16.84 -9.43 -8.41
CA ASN A 49 -15.76 -9.26 -7.43
C ASN A 49 -14.38 -9.66 -7.93
N THR A 50 -14.27 -10.13 -9.18
CA THR A 50 -12.98 -10.51 -9.77
C THR A 50 -12.81 -9.94 -11.16
N PHE A 51 -11.56 -9.90 -11.61
CA PHE A 51 -11.24 -9.77 -13.03
C PHE A 51 -10.33 -10.91 -13.46
N GLU A 52 -10.41 -11.26 -14.74
CA GLU A 52 -9.64 -12.35 -15.33
C GLU A 52 -8.38 -11.81 -16.00
N VAL A 53 -7.22 -12.37 -15.63
CA VAL A 53 -5.93 -12.10 -16.27
C VAL A 53 -5.25 -13.43 -16.58
N SER A 54 -4.87 -13.64 -17.84
CA SER A 54 -4.18 -14.85 -18.31
C SER A 54 -4.89 -16.16 -17.93
N GLY A 55 -6.24 -16.17 -17.95
CA GLY A 55 -7.06 -17.35 -17.65
C GLY A 55 -7.19 -17.65 -16.15
N GLN A 56 -6.85 -16.71 -15.28
CA GLN A 56 -7.04 -16.81 -13.84
C GLN A 56 -7.79 -15.59 -13.32
N ASN A 57 -8.64 -15.80 -12.31
CA ASN A 57 -9.37 -14.73 -11.66
C ASN A 57 -8.63 -14.19 -10.44
N TYR A 58 -8.68 -12.87 -10.26
CA TYR A 58 -8.08 -12.16 -9.14
C TYR A 58 -9.13 -11.27 -8.50
N ASN A 59 -9.16 -11.24 -7.18
CA ASN A 59 -10.11 -10.45 -6.42
C ASN A 59 -9.83 -8.94 -6.62
N LYS A 60 -10.88 -8.17 -6.90
CA LYS A 60 -10.84 -6.70 -7.00
C LYS A 60 -10.57 -6.09 -5.63
N ILE A 61 -11.12 -6.69 -4.56
CA ILE A 61 -10.95 -6.23 -3.18
C ILE A 61 -10.55 -7.41 -2.29
N SER A 62 -9.65 -7.17 -1.33
CA SER A 62 -9.35 -8.09 -0.23
C SER A 62 -9.54 -7.39 1.11
N TYR A 63 -10.33 -8.00 2.00
CA TYR A 63 -10.64 -7.49 3.32
C TYR A 63 -9.88 -8.26 4.41
N ILE A 64 -9.22 -7.56 5.31
CA ILE A 64 -8.48 -8.14 6.43
C ILE A 64 -9.19 -7.77 7.72
N TYR A 65 -9.80 -8.76 8.36
CA TYR A 65 -10.48 -8.65 9.64
C TYR A 65 -9.62 -9.17 10.78
N GLY A 66 -9.92 -8.74 11.99
CA GLY A 66 -9.26 -9.26 13.21
C GLY A 66 -9.45 -8.33 14.40
N ALA A 67 -9.25 -8.82 15.59
CA ALA A 67 -9.33 -8.03 16.82
C ALA A 67 -8.33 -6.86 16.82
N ASN A 68 -8.55 -5.87 17.69
CA ASN A 68 -7.55 -4.83 17.95
C ASN A 68 -6.26 -5.48 18.45
N GLY A 69 -5.12 -5.08 17.87
CA GLY A 69 -3.82 -5.65 18.21
C GLY A 69 -3.54 -7.03 17.61
N SER A 70 -4.40 -7.58 16.73
CA SER A 70 -4.18 -8.87 16.05
C SER A 70 -3.07 -8.83 14.97
N GLY A 71 -2.61 -7.64 14.57
CA GLY A 71 -1.52 -7.49 13.60
C GLY A 71 -1.92 -6.95 12.24
N LYS A 72 -3.18 -6.53 12.00
CA LYS A 72 -3.64 -5.96 10.73
C LYS A 72 -2.77 -4.81 10.23
N THR A 73 -2.64 -3.76 11.02
CA THR A 73 -1.77 -2.61 10.73
C THR A 73 -0.31 -3.01 10.51
N ASN A 74 0.20 -3.97 11.32
CA ASN A 74 1.56 -4.47 11.18
C ASN A 74 1.78 -5.19 9.85
N TYR A 75 0.77 -5.84 9.30
CA TYR A 75 0.85 -6.49 8.00
C TYR A 75 1.03 -5.47 6.88
N LEU A 76 0.21 -4.41 6.85
CA LEU A 76 0.38 -3.34 5.86
C LEU A 76 1.69 -2.58 6.07
N ALA A 77 2.09 -2.32 7.32
CA ALA A 77 3.38 -1.71 7.62
C ALA A 77 4.57 -2.58 7.18
N ALA A 78 4.42 -3.91 7.10
CA ALA A 78 5.46 -4.78 6.60
C ALA A 78 5.76 -4.55 5.09
N LEU A 79 4.75 -4.19 4.29
CA LEU A 79 4.94 -3.78 2.89
C LEU A 79 5.80 -2.51 2.81
N THR A 80 5.49 -1.50 3.63
CA THR A 80 6.31 -0.27 3.73
C THR A 80 7.74 -0.58 4.18
N LYS A 81 7.94 -1.56 5.08
CA LYS A 81 9.29 -2.01 5.47
C LYS A 81 10.03 -2.64 4.30
N MET A 82 9.37 -3.45 3.47
CA MET A 82 9.95 -4.01 2.26
C MET A 82 10.39 -2.90 1.28
N GLN A 83 9.53 -1.93 1.01
CA GLN A 83 9.84 -0.75 0.18
C GLN A 83 11.02 0.03 0.73
N LYS A 84 11.06 0.26 2.05
CA LYS A 84 12.18 0.89 2.73
C LYS A 84 13.50 0.17 2.48
N MET A 85 13.54 -1.17 2.54
CA MET A 85 14.75 -1.95 2.25
C MET A 85 15.24 -1.76 0.81
N ILE A 86 14.32 -1.64 -0.14
CA ILE A 86 14.63 -1.34 -1.54
C ILE A 86 15.33 0.02 -1.63
N ILE A 87 14.74 1.07 -1.02
CA ILE A 87 15.33 2.42 -1.00
C ILE A 87 16.70 2.42 -0.35
N MET A 88 16.84 1.79 0.83
CA MET A 88 18.10 1.75 1.56
C MET A 88 19.22 1.09 0.76
N SER A 89 18.92 0.09 -0.04
CA SER A 89 19.91 -0.59 -0.88
C SER A 89 20.59 0.37 -1.87
N THR A 90 19.88 1.39 -2.34
CA THR A 90 20.39 2.39 -3.28
C THR A 90 20.99 3.61 -2.59
N VAL A 91 20.37 4.07 -1.50
CA VAL A 91 20.71 5.32 -0.81
C VAL A 91 21.99 5.20 0.04
N LEU A 92 22.14 4.10 0.81
CA LEU A 92 23.29 3.93 1.72
C LEU A 92 24.63 3.75 1.01
N GLY A 93 24.65 3.45 -0.29
CA GLY A 93 25.89 3.29 -1.07
C GLY A 93 26.51 4.58 -1.58
N ALA A 94 25.81 5.68 -1.51
CA ALA A 94 26.32 6.96 -1.98
C ALA A 94 26.96 7.73 -0.82
N ASN A 95 28.30 7.79 -0.80
CA ASN A 95 29.08 8.53 0.21
C ASN A 95 28.71 10.03 0.35
N ASN A 96 27.86 10.57 -0.51
CA ASN A 96 27.41 11.97 -0.55
C ASN A 96 25.89 12.08 -0.75
N ASN A 97 25.09 11.19 -0.15
CA ASN A 97 23.65 11.28 -0.32
C ASN A 97 23.07 12.33 0.64
N LYS A 98 22.72 13.49 0.08
CA LYS A 98 22.10 14.60 0.80
C LYS A 98 20.84 14.23 1.58
N LEU A 99 20.12 13.18 1.17
CA LEU A 99 18.93 12.69 1.89
C LEU A 99 19.28 12.13 3.26
N LEU A 100 20.50 11.55 3.42
CA LEU A 100 20.97 11.04 4.71
C LEU A 100 21.47 12.13 5.66
N GLU A 101 21.63 13.35 5.16
CA GLU A 101 21.98 14.52 5.97
C GLU A 101 20.77 15.10 6.68
N VAL A 102 19.54 14.77 6.23
CA VAL A 102 18.30 15.14 6.93
C VAL A 102 18.08 14.20 8.12
N PRO A 103 18.13 14.70 9.39
CA PRO A 103 18.11 13.84 10.58
C PRO A 103 16.86 12.96 10.69
N ALA A 104 15.70 13.46 10.25
CA ALA A 104 14.44 12.72 10.25
C ALA A 104 14.50 11.53 9.27
N ILE A 105 14.94 11.76 8.03
CA ILE A 105 15.09 10.73 6.99
C ILE A 105 16.14 9.70 7.43
N LYS A 106 17.29 10.17 7.93
CA LYS A 106 18.35 9.29 8.45
C LYS A 106 17.85 8.40 9.58
N LYS A 107 17.11 8.96 10.54
CA LYS A 107 16.54 8.21 11.67
C LYS A 107 15.54 7.17 11.20
N GLU A 108 14.68 7.52 10.27
CA GLU A 108 13.66 6.63 9.74
C GLU A 108 14.28 5.50 8.90
N LEU A 109 15.19 5.82 8.00
CA LEU A 109 15.89 4.84 7.17
C LEU A 109 16.81 3.94 7.98
N ALA A 110 17.50 4.45 8.99
CA ALA A 110 18.45 3.69 9.82
C ALA A 110 17.76 2.78 10.85
N ALA A 111 16.45 2.91 11.08
CA ALA A 111 15.75 2.05 12.04
C ALA A 111 15.80 0.59 11.56
N PRO A 112 16.34 -0.34 12.38
CA PRO A 112 16.48 -1.73 11.99
C PRO A 112 15.10 -2.39 11.78
N ILE A 113 15.04 -3.39 10.91
CA ILE A 113 13.86 -4.24 10.81
C ILE A 113 13.78 -5.09 12.07
N GLU A 114 12.73 -4.88 12.85
CA GLU A 114 12.54 -5.62 14.09
C GLU A 114 12.06 -7.04 13.79
N THR A 115 12.76 -8.04 14.34
CA THR A 115 12.33 -9.44 14.35
C THR A 115 11.15 -9.64 15.31
N PHE A 116 10.52 -10.81 15.27
CA PHE A 116 9.53 -11.21 16.27
C PHE A 116 10.17 -11.23 17.66
N LYS A 117 9.56 -10.52 18.62
CA LYS A 117 10.19 -10.22 19.93
C LYS A 117 9.87 -11.20 21.05
N PHE A 118 8.77 -11.96 20.93
CA PHE A 118 8.28 -12.82 22.01
C PHE A 118 8.91 -14.23 22.01
N ASP A 119 9.78 -14.52 21.02
CA ASP A 119 10.61 -15.72 21.00
C ASP A 119 12.07 -15.30 20.86
N ILE A 120 12.87 -15.67 21.86
CA ILE A 120 14.30 -15.27 21.94
C ILE A 120 15.13 -15.78 20.75
N ASP A 121 14.76 -16.94 20.20
CA ASP A 121 15.46 -17.55 19.08
C ASP A 121 15.24 -16.80 17.76
N CYS A 122 14.13 -16.03 17.67
CA CYS A 122 13.79 -15.26 16.49
C CYS A 122 14.76 -14.11 16.21
N LYS A 123 15.46 -13.61 17.23
CA LYS A 123 16.47 -12.57 17.08
C LYS A 123 17.63 -13.00 16.15
N SER A 124 17.95 -14.29 16.15
CA SER A 124 19.03 -14.88 15.34
C SER A 124 18.53 -15.53 14.04
N LYS A 125 17.25 -15.34 13.69
CA LYS A 125 16.66 -15.86 12.45
C LYS A 125 16.48 -14.77 11.42
N GLU A 126 16.43 -15.19 10.15
CA GLU A 126 16.18 -14.31 9.02
C GLU A 126 14.75 -13.70 9.11
N THR A 127 14.63 -12.40 8.82
CA THR A 127 13.34 -11.78 8.45
C THR A 127 13.11 -12.00 6.98
N TYR A 128 11.92 -12.42 6.61
CA TYR A 128 11.55 -12.79 5.24
C TYR A 128 10.47 -11.87 4.66
N PHE A 129 10.63 -11.52 3.38
CA PHE A 129 9.62 -10.82 2.57
C PHE A 129 9.49 -11.50 1.21
N GLU A 130 8.26 -11.62 0.72
CA GLU A 130 7.95 -12.06 -0.64
C GLU A 130 6.76 -11.29 -1.19
N ILE A 131 6.88 -10.85 -2.43
CA ILE A 131 5.79 -10.21 -3.18
C ILE A 131 5.66 -10.86 -4.55
N GLN A 132 4.42 -11.02 -4.99
CA GLN A 132 4.08 -11.47 -6.33
C GLN A 132 3.29 -10.39 -7.05
N VAL A 133 3.72 -10.07 -8.27
CA VAL A 133 3.10 -9.07 -9.13
C VAL A 133 2.97 -9.62 -10.55
N ILE A 134 1.90 -9.27 -11.24
CA ILE A 134 1.76 -9.50 -12.67
C ILE A 134 2.09 -8.19 -13.38
N ILE A 135 2.96 -8.24 -14.36
CA ILE A 135 3.28 -7.13 -15.27
C ILE A 135 3.29 -7.71 -16.67
N GLU A 136 2.49 -7.17 -17.59
CA GLU A 136 2.37 -7.65 -18.98
C GLU A 136 2.09 -9.15 -19.09
N GLU A 137 1.12 -9.64 -18.30
CA GLU A 137 0.74 -11.06 -18.22
C GLU A 137 1.85 -12.01 -17.73
N ILE A 138 2.95 -11.48 -17.20
CA ILE A 138 4.04 -12.26 -16.62
C ILE A 138 3.97 -12.14 -15.09
N LEU A 139 3.89 -13.27 -14.41
CA LEU A 139 3.98 -13.31 -12.94
C LEU A 139 5.44 -13.22 -12.52
N TYR A 140 5.78 -12.18 -11.77
CA TYR A 140 7.07 -12.03 -11.09
C TYR A 140 6.90 -12.35 -9.61
N THR A 141 7.78 -13.19 -9.08
CA THR A 141 7.89 -13.44 -7.64
C THR A 141 9.24 -12.94 -7.17
N TYR A 142 9.22 -11.97 -6.28
CA TYR A 142 10.41 -11.39 -5.67
C TYR A 142 10.42 -11.62 -4.18
N SER A 143 11.48 -12.24 -3.67
CA SER A 143 11.65 -12.51 -2.25
C SER A 143 13.08 -12.26 -1.80
N PHE A 144 13.24 -11.87 -0.53
CA PHE A 144 14.53 -11.79 0.12
C PHE A 144 14.44 -12.10 1.61
N ALA A 145 15.57 -12.47 2.17
CA ALA A 145 15.74 -12.68 3.61
C ALA A 145 16.90 -11.84 4.13
N ILE A 146 16.69 -11.18 5.27
CA ILE A 146 17.68 -10.33 5.92
C ILE A 146 17.94 -10.80 7.34
N GLN A 147 19.20 -10.79 7.78
CA GLN A 147 19.62 -11.05 9.15
C GLN A 147 20.82 -10.17 9.49
N ASP A 148 20.80 -9.55 10.67
CA ASP A 148 21.87 -8.66 11.15
C ASP A 148 22.25 -7.57 10.14
N GLY A 149 21.24 -7.00 9.46
CA GLY A 149 21.41 -5.95 8.44
C GLY A 149 22.00 -6.42 7.11
N LYS A 150 22.24 -7.73 6.91
CA LYS A 150 22.79 -8.30 5.68
C LYS A 150 21.76 -9.15 4.95
N ILE A 151 21.76 -9.06 3.61
CA ILE A 151 20.89 -9.86 2.75
C ILE A 151 21.45 -11.29 2.67
N GLN A 152 20.76 -12.22 3.30
CA GLN A 152 21.14 -13.64 3.32
C GLN A 152 20.74 -14.35 2.04
N LYS A 153 19.54 -14.03 1.54
CA LYS A 153 18.97 -14.63 0.33
C LYS A 153 18.23 -13.57 -0.47
N GLU A 154 18.24 -13.72 -1.79
CA GLU A 154 17.43 -12.92 -2.69
C GLU A 154 17.06 -13.78 -3.90
N LEU A 155 15.78 -13.82 -4.25
CA LEU A 155 15.27 -14.60 -5.35
C LEU A 155 14.28 -13.77 -6.17
N LEU A 156 14.53 -13.68 -7.46
CA LEU A 156 13.57 -13.17 -8.43
C LEU A 156 13.29 -14.24 -9.46
N THR A 157 12.03 -14.55 -9.67
CA THR A 157 11.57 -15.44 -10.73
C THR A 157 10.54 -14.74 -11.60
N LYS A 158 10.43 -15.17 -12.86
CA LYS A 158 9.31 -14.85 -13.74
C LYS A 158 8.62 -16.13 -14.21
N LYS A 159 7.31 -16.07 -14.42
CA LYS A 159 6.50 -17.17 -14.93
C LYS A 159 5.49 -16.68 -15.95
N LYS A 160 5.64 -17.07 -17.22
CA LYS A 160 4.58 -16.99 -18.24
C LYS A 160 4.01 -18.38 -18.53
N LYS A 161 4.81 -19.30 -19.02
CA LYS A 161 4.47 -20.73 -19.19
C LYS A 161 5.30 -21.62 -18.25
N ARG A 162 6.56 -21.28 -18.05
CA ARG A 162 7.49 -21.99 -17.17
C ARG A 162 8.14 -20.98 -16.25
N THR A 163 8.49 -21.42 -15.05
CA THR A 163 9.22 -20.58 -14.08
C THR A 163 10.68 -20.48 -14.49
N GLU A 164 11.18 -19.27 -14.60
CA GLU A 164 12.59 -18.94 -14.83
C GLU A 164 13.14 -18.15 -13.67
N VAL A 165 14.32 -18.52 -13.17
CA VAL A 165 15.05 -17.77 -12.15
C VAL A 165 15.83 -16.64 -12.82
N LEU A 166 15.66 -15.40 -12.36
CA LEU A 166 16.36 -14.22 -12.89
C LEU A 166 17.47 -13.76 -11.95
N ILE A 167 17.22 -13.73 -10.63
CA ILE A 167 18.20 -13.49 -9.58
C ILE A 167 18.16 -14.66 -8.61
N LYS A 168 19.32 -15.16 -8.21
CA LYS A 168 19.46 -16.10 -7.10
C LYS A 168 20.69 -15.70 -6.30
N ARG A 169 20.49 -15.29 -5.05
CA ARG A 169 21.53 -15.01 -4.06
C ARG A 169 21.37 -15.97 -2.88
N THR A 170 22.45 -16.56 -2.41
CA THR A 170 22.44 -17.61 -1.37
C THR A 170 23.30 -17.28 -0.16
N SER A 171 23.98 -16.14 -0.20
CA SER A 171 24.74 -15.59 0.94
C SER A 171 24.87 -14.05 0.81
N PRO A 172 25.36 -13.35 1.84
CA PRO A 172 25.65 -11.91 1.74
C PRO A 172 26.66 -11.53 0.67
N LYS A 173 27.53 -12.44 0.24
CA LYS A 173 28.61 -12.16 -0.70
C LYS A 173 28.10 -12.02 -2.13
N TYR A 174 28.67 -11.07 -2.88
CA TYR A 174 28.28 -10.85 -4.28
C TYR A 174 28.67 -12.02 -5.20
N GLU A 175 29.71 -12.81 -4.85
CA GLU A 175 30.16 -13.99 -5.59
C GLU A 175 29.06 -15.08 -5.65
N ASP A 176 28.17 -15.11 -4.67
CA ASP A 176 27.06 -16.05 -4.58
C ASP A 176 25.78 -15.54 -5.25
N ILE A 177 25.89 -14.47 -6.07
CA ILE A 177 24.79 -13.93 -6.87
C ILE A 177 24.85 -14.49 -8.28
N VAL A 178 23.79 -15.17 -8.68
CA VAL A 178 23.60 -15.70 -10.05
C VAL A 178 22.54 -14.87 -10.74
N LEU A 179 22.90 -14.24 -11.87
CA LEU A 179 22.01 -13.46 -12.73
C LEU A 179 21.75 -14.20 -14.04
N ARG A 180 20.52 -14.12 -14.54
CA ARG A 180 20.10 -14.72 -15.81
C ARG A 180 19.44 -13.71 -16.75
N SER A 181 18.74 -14.19 -17.76
CA SER A 181 18.13 -13.37 -18.83
C SER A 181 17.34 -12.15 -18.30
N GLY A 182 17.48 -11.01 -18.98
CA GLY A 182 16.88 -9.74 -18.56
C GLY A 182 17.76 -8.91 -17.62
N LEU A 183 18.69 -9.55 -16.90
CA LEU A 183 19.65 -8.88 -16.00
C LEU A 183 21.10 -9.06 -16.46
N SER A 184 21.32 -9.59 -17.65
CA SER A 184 22.65 -9.87 -18.19
C SER A 184 23.53 -8.62 -18.35
N SER A 185 22.94 -7.46 -18.62
CA SER A 185 23.65 -6.18 -18.65
C SER A 185 24.28 -5.79 -17.32
N PHE A 186 23.68 -6.23 -16.21
CA PHE A 186 24.18 -5.98 -14.86
C PHE A 186 25.23 -7.01 -14.40
N LYS A 187 25.40 -8.13 -15.11
CA LYS A 187 26.26 -9.24 -14.68
C LYS A 187 27.71 -8.82 -14.41
N ASN A 188 28.27 -7.95 -15.24
CA ASN A 188 29.65 -7.47 -15.07
C ASN A 188 29.83 -6.46 -13.93
N MET A 189 28.70 -5.99 -13.35
CA MET A 189 28.67 -4.99 -12.28
C MET A 189 28.18 -5.59 -10.95
N VAL A 190 27.98 -6.91 -10.88
CA VAL A 190 27.45 -7.57 -9.67
C VAL A 190 28.36 -7.35 -8.44
N SER A 191 29.65 -7.11 -8.64
CA SER A 191 30.62 -6.82 -7.57
C SER A 191 30.37 -5.50 -6.83
N VAL A 192 29.51 -4.61 -7.37
CA VAL A 192 29.09 -3.38 -6.64
C VAL A 192 27.99 -3.65 -5.63
N VAL A 193 27.39 -4.85 -5.63
CA VAL A 193 26.31 -5.21 -4.71
C VAL A 193 26.90 -5.50 -3.34
N ARG A 194 26.62 -4.61 -2.40
CA ARG A 194 27.07 -4.76 -1.01
C ARG A 194 26.30 -5.88 -0.29
N GLU A 195 26.84 -6.33 0.85
CA GLU A 195 26.20 -7.36 1.67
C GLU A 195 24.83 -6.93 2.22
N ASP A 196 24.61 -5.63 2.42
CA ASP A 196 23.38 -5.01 2.92
C ASP A 196 22.43 -4.50 1.83
N ALA A 197 22.81 -4.62 0.55
CA ALA A 197 22.03 -4.12 -0.58
C ALA A 197 21.36 -5.23 -1.37
N LEU A 198 20.11 -4.98 -1.81
CA LEU A 198 19.36 -5.85 -2.71
C LEU A 198 19.91 -5.73 -4.13
N CYS A 199 20.16 -6.87 -4.75
CA CYS A 199 20.70 -6.96 -6.11
C CYS A 199 19.72 -6.35 -7.14
N LEU A 200 18.42 -6.59 -7.00
CA LEU A 200 17.40 -6.02 -7.86
C LEU A 200 17.41 -4.49 -7.79
N ALA A 201 17.52 -3.92 -6.58
CA ALA A 201 17.58 -2.46 -6.39
C ALA A 201 18.85 -1.86 -7.02
N MET A 202 19.99 -2.51 -6.87
CA MET A 202 21.22 -2.06 -7.49
C MET A 202 21.19 -2.15 -9.03
N ALA A 203 20.54 -3.19 -9.57
CA ALA A 203 20.36 -3.31 -11.02
C ALA A 203 19.47 -2.18 -11.57
N ALA A 204 18.37 -1.83 -10.87
CA ALA A 204 17.50 -0.72 -11.26
C ALA A 204 18.24 0.63 -11.17
N MET A 205 19.01 0.87 -10.10
CA MET A 205 19.84 2.07 -9.95
C MET A 205 20.81 2.26 -11.11
N LEU A 206 21.27 1.15 -11.70
CA LEU A 206 22.15 1.15 -12.88
C LEU A 206 21.35 1.02 -14.21
N ASN A 207 20.10 1.48 -14.21
CA ASN A 207 19.22 1.58 -15.37
C ASN A 207 18.95 0.25 -16.09
N ASN A 208 18.91 -0.88 -15.36
CA ASN A 208 18.40 -2.11 -15.96
C ASN A 208 16.88 -2.01 -16.13
N PRO A 209 16.33 -2.10 -17.37
CA PRO A 209 14.92 -1.82 -17.63
C PRO A 209 13.98 -2.79 -16.89
N LEU A 210 14.32 -4.08 -16.83
CA LEU A 210 13.50 -5.09 -16.17
C LEU A 210 13.47 -4.86 -14.64
N ALA A 211 14.61 -4.55 -14.05
CA ALA A 211 14.69 -4.27 -12.62
C ALA A 211 13.92 -3.00 -12.26
N SER A 212 14.06 -1.94 -13.07
CA SER A 212 13.32 -0.69 -12.89
C SER A 212 11.82 -0.90 -13.00
N MET A 213 11.34 -1.64 -14.00
CA MET A 213 9.93 -1.96 -14.18
C MET A 213 9.33 -2.67 -12.94
N ILE A 214 10.00 -3.71 -12.43
CA ILE A 214 9.50 -4.47 -11.28
C ILE A 214 9.53 -3.62 -10.00
N LEU A 215 10.59 -2.86 -9.78
CA LEU A 215 10.69 -2.03 -8.58
C LEU A 215 9.74 -0.84 -8.60
N ASN A 216 9.54 -0.20 -9.76
CA ASN A 216 8.56 0.88 -9.89
C ASN A 216 7.17 0.39 -9.48
N GLU A 217 6.78 -0.82 -9.90
CA GLU A 217 5.50 -1.40 -9.49
C GLU A 217 5.44 -1.60 -7.97
N ILE A 218 6.45 -2.22 -7.36
CA ILE A 218 6.47 -2.44 -5.91
C ILE A 218 6.47 -1.11 -5.14
N MET A 219 7.15 -0.09 -5.63
CA MET A 219 7.24 1.22 -5.00
C MET A 219 5.97 2.06 -5.15
N ASN A 220 5.15 1.80 -6.18
CA ASN A 220 3.88 2.48 -6.40
C ASN A 220 2.77 2.01 -5.44
N TYR A 221 2.94 0.90 -4.72
CA TYR A 221 1.96 0.48 -3.73
C TYR A 221 1.90 1.47 -2.57
N ARG A 222 0.75 2.07 -2.40
CA ARG A 222 0.50 3.11 -1.41
C ARG A 222 -0.26 2.55 -0.23
N VAL A 223 0.23 2.81 0.99
CA VAL A 223 -0.45 2.42 2.24
C VAL A 223 -0.96 3.68 2.92
N ILE A 224 -2.28 3.77 3.09
CA ILE A 224 -2.95 4.87 3.79
C ILE A 224 -3.49 4.35 5.13
N ASN A 225 -3.15 5.04 6.23
CA ASN A 225 -3.75 4.76 7.53
C ASN A 225 -4.81 5.82 7.84
N MET A 226 -6.09 5.41 7.89
CA MET A 226 -7.22 6.30 8.17
C MET A 226 -7.24 6.82 9.61
N ALA A 227 -6.57 6.14 10.55
CA ALA A 227 -6.50 6.59 11.94
C ALA A 227 -5.51 7.77 12.13
N SER A 228 -4.47 7.88 11.29
CA SER A 228 -3.46 8.94 11.39
C SER A 228 -3.96 10.28 10.80
N VAL A 229 -5.15 10.70 11.21
CA VAL A 229 -5.78 11.93 10.72
C VAL A 229 -5.19 13.12 11.42
N GLY A 230 -4.46 13.95 10.70
CA GLY A 230 -3.95 15.21 11.25
C GLY A 230 -3.62 16.26 10.20
N ASN A 231 -3.36 15.84 8.98
CA ASN A 231 -2.86 16.72 7.94
C ASN A 231 -3.80 16.79 6.74
N ALA A 232 -3.66 17.85 5.95
CA ALA A 232 -4.34 18.01 4.68
C ALA A 232 -4.17 16.76 3.78
N PRO A 233 -5.09 16.53 2.84
CA PRO A 233 -4.92 15.52 1.80
C PRO A 233 -3.58 15.70 1.08
N ASP A 234 -3.08 14.62 0.51
CA ASP A 234 -1.87 14.64 -0.29
C ASP A 234 -2.20 15.20 -1.69
N PHE A 235 -2.30 16.51 -1.76
CA PHE A 235 -2.63 17.24 -2.96
C PHE A 235 -1.38 17.70 -3.70
N ASP A 236 -1.40 17.56 -5.00
CA ASP A 236 -0.42 18.06 -5.97
C ASP A 236 -1.11 18.79 -7.14
N GLU A 237 -0.35 19.24 -8.10
CA GLU A 237 -0.87 19.96 -9.27
C GLU A 237 -1.75 19.09 -10.17
N GLU A 238 -1.53 17.76 -10.19
CA GLU A 238 -2.26 16.82 -11.05
C GLU A 238 -3.64 16.49 -10.47
N ASN A 239 -3.72 16.30 -9.15
CA ASN A 239 -4.94 15.89 -8.47
C ASN A 239 -5.77 17.05 -7.90
N THR A 240 -5.45 18.30 -8.26
CA THR A 240 -6.18 19.52 -7.84
C THR A 240 -6.73 20.35 -9.00
N ASN A 241 -6.73 19.81 -10.22
CA ASN A 241 -7.36 20.45 -11.36
C ASN A 241 -8.91 20.45 -11.23
N GLU A 242 -9.60 21.24 -12.07
CA GLU A 242 -11.07 21.38 -11.99
C GLU A 242 -11.80 20.05 -12.09
N GLU A 243 -11.38 19.15 -12.97
CA GLU A 243 -12.00 17.82 -13.16
C GLU A 243 -11.86 16.96 -11.91
N ALA A 244 -10.68 16.94 -11.28
CA ALA A 244 -10.45 16.21 -10.04
C ALA A 244 -11.31 16.76 -8.90
N ILE A 245 -11.39 18.09 -8.76
CA ILE A 245 -12.21 18.74 -7.73
C ILE A 245 -13.71 18.44 -7.93
N GLU A 246 -14.22 18.48 -9.16
CA GLU A 246 -15.62 18.10 -9.46
C GLU A 246 -15.89 16.63 -9.10
N ARG A 247 -14.93 15.75 -9.39
CA ARG A 247 -15.01 14.33 -9.05
C ARG A 247 -15.06 14.12 -7.52
N TYR A 248 -14.24 14.83 -6.75
CA TYR A 248 -14.28 14.77 -5.29
C TYR A 248 -15.61 15.31 -4.74
N LEU A 249 -16.08 16.45 -5.25
CA LEU A 249 -17.32 17.09 -4.83
C LEU A 249 -18.54 16.17 -4.99
N LYS A 250 -18.59 15.39 -6.06
CA LYS A 250 -19.66 14.39 -6.27
C LYS A 250 -19.82 13.47 -5.07
N TYR A 251 -18.73 13.01 -4.49
CA TYR A 251 -18.73 12.07 -3.35
C TYR A 251 -18.84 12.81 -2.00
N LEU A 252 -18.22 13.97 -1.87
CA LEU A 252 -18.30 14.77 -0.66
C LEU A 252 -19.71 15.26 -0.39
N LYS A 253 -20.48 15.64 -1.43
CA LYS A 253 -21.88 16.03 -1.32
C LYS A 253 -22.81 14.92 -0.82
N ILE A 254 -22.38 13.66 -0.92
CA ILE A 254 -23.10 12.53 -0.30
C ILE A 254 -22.89 12.54 1.22
N ALA A 255 -21.70 12.93 1.68
CA ALA A 255 -21.39 13.06 3.10
C ALA A 255 -21.93 14.37 3.69
N ASP A 256 -21.84 15.45 2.93
CA ASP A 256 -22.36 16.78 3.31
C ASP A 256 -23.08 17.45 2.11
N PRO A 257 -24.41 17.40 2.05
CA PRO A 257 -25.16 17.99 0.94
C PRO A 257 -25.19 19.54 0.95
N THR A 258 -24.67 20.20 2.00
CA THR A 258 -24.60 21.66 2.07
C THR A 258 -23.36 22.21 1.35
N LEU A 259 -22.40 21.36 1.03
CA LEU A 259 -21.18 21.71 0.31
C LEU A 259 -21.52 22.05 -1.15
N THR A 260 -21.18 23.26 -1.60
CA THR A 260 -21.40 23.66 -3.01
C THR A 260 -20.15 23.47 -3.85
N ASN A 261 -18.98 23.84 -3.33
CA ASN A 261 -17.71 23.74 -4.03
C ASN A 261 -16.52 23.56 -3.06
N LEU A 262 -15.35 23.28 -3.62
CA LEU A 262 -14.05 23.27 -2.94
C LEU A 262 -13.08 24.20 -3.66
N LYS A 263 -12.26 24.89 -2.87
CA LYS A 263 -11.13 25.64 -3.37
C LYS A 263 -9.86 25.09 -2.73
N VAL A 264 -8.92 24.70 -3.56
CA VAL A 264 -7.63 24.15 -3.13
C VAL A 264 -6.53 25.06 -3.65
N ASP A 265 -5.77 25.62 -2.74
CA ASP A 265 -4.62 26.47 -3.08
C ASP A 265 -3.33 25.73 -2.68
N LEU A 266 -2.42 25.61 -3.63
CA LEU A 266 -1.11 25.00 -3.45
C LEU A 266 -0.04 26.09 -3.43
N GLU A 267 0.58 26.33 -2.27
CA GLU A 267 1.71 27.25 -2.13
C GLU A 267 3.01 26.46 -2.02
N SER A 268 3.88 26.60 -2.98
CA SER A 268 5.24 26.05 -2.92
C SER A 268 6.14 26.97 -2.12
N LYS A 269 6.62 26.52 -0.94
CA LYS A 269 7.67 27.20 -0.19
C LYS A 269 8.97 26.42 -0.33
N MET A 270 10.03 27.13 -0.70
CA MET A 270 11.38 26.56 -0.72
C MET A 270 12.02 26.84 0.65
N ASP A 271 12.07 25.82 1.50
CA ASP A 271 12.81 25.91 2.75
C ASP A 271 14.27 25.54 2.51
N LYS A 272 15.16 26.48 2.82
CA LYS A 272 16.59 26.27 2.74
C LYS A 272 17.08 25.72 4.08
N HIS A 273 17.57 24.48 4.07
CA HIS A 273 18.27 23.90 5.20
C HIS A 273 19.77 24.00 4.95
N VAL A 274 20.47 24.74 5.81
CA VAL A 274 21.95 24.78 5.81
C VAL A 274 22.45 23.48 6.43
N LEU A 275 23.15 22.72 5.66
CA LEU A 275 23.74 21.44 6.07
C LEU A 275 25.09 21.71 6.74
N SER A 276 25.10 21.88 8.05
CA SER A 276 26.27 22.05 8.96
C SER A 276 27.26 23.20 8.67
N GLU A 277 27.73 23.84 9.77
CA GLU A 277 28.70 24.95 9.73
C GLU A 277 30.13 24.56 9.40
N ASP A 278 30.45 23.26 9.29
CA ASP A 278 31.82 22.77 9.15
C ASP A 278 32.28 22.46 7.71
N ASP A 279 31.41 22.55 6.73
CA ASP A 279 31.80 22.34 5.32
C ASP A 279 32.05 23.67 4.61
N LEU A 280 33.26 23.93 4.18
CA LEU A 280 33.75 25.11 3.45
C LEU A 280 33.05 25.38 2.08
N GLU A 281 32.10 24.60 1.70
CA GLU A 281 31.18 24.85 0.59
C GLU A 281 29.74 24.91 1.13
N ASN A 282 29.13 26.10 1.14
CA ASN A 282 27.71 26.33 1.45
C ASN A 282 26.81 25.46 0.56
N LYS A 283 26.59 24.20 0.94
CA LYS A 283 25.63 23.33 0.27
C LYS A 283 24.26 23.54 0.91
N GLU A 284 23.42 24.28 0.24
CA GLU A 284 22.01 24.43 0.62
C GLU A 284 21.20 23.23 0.11
N LEU A 285 20.53 22.49 1.00
CA LEU A 285 19.47 21.58 0.63
C LEU A 285 18.17 22.39 0.50
N VAL A 286 17.66 22.53 -0.72
CA VAL A 286 16.39 23.17 -0.97
C VAL A 286 15.30 22.10 -0.94
N ILE A 287 14.46 22.10 0.09
CA ILE A 287 13.29 21.24 0.19
C ILE A 287 12.09 22.05 -0.27
N LYS A 288 11.43 21.60 -1.34
CA LYS A 288 10.17 22.17 -1.81
C LYS A 288 9.06 21.63 -0.89
N ASN A 289 8.59 22.44 0.04
CA ASN A 289 7.42 22.14 0.85
C ASN A 289 6.18 22.71 0.16
N ILE A 290 5.19 21.84 -0.09
CA ILE A 290 3.89 22.26 -0.62
C ILE A 290 2.96 22.50 0.57
N HIS A 291 2.55 23.74 0.78
CA HIS A 291 1.51 24.07 1.71
C HIS A 291 0.15 23.99 1.01
N VAL A 292 -0.70 23.12 1.50
CA VAL A 292 -2.04 22.90 0.96
C VAL A 292 -3.04 23.67 1.83
N SER A 293 -3.79 24.57 1.23
CA SER A 293 -4.94 25.24 1.85
C SER A 293 -6.21 24.79 1.17
N VAL A 294 -7.16 24.28 1.95
CA VAL A 294 -8.46 23.83 1.43
C VAL A 294 -9.57 24.65 2.07
N GLN A 295 -10.45 25.19 1.24
CA GLN A 295 -11.65 25.89 1.66
C GLN A 295 -12.89 25.21 1.10
N SER A 296 -13.93 25.07 1.92
CA SER A 296 -15.25 24.63 1.49
C SER A 296 -16.14 25.83 1.20
N LEU A 297 -16.94 25.75 0.15
CA LEU A 297 -17.95 26.74 -0.18
C LEU A 297 -19.32 26.19 0.17
N HIS A 298 -20.11 26.97 0.88
CA HIS A 298 -21.45 26.62 1.28
C HIS A 298 -22.44 27.70 0.88
N ALA A 299 -23.63 27.27 0.45
CA ALA A 299 -24.71 28.22 0.16
C ALA A 299 -25.19 28.93 1.44
N THR A 300 -25.41 30.22 1.36
CA THR A 300 -26.03 31.01 2.43
C THR A 300 -27.47 31.33 2.10
N TYR A 301 -28.34 31.32 3.11
CA TYR A 301 -29.79 31.43 2.92
C TYR A 301 -30.36 32.58 3.75
N LYS A 302 -31.36 33.21 3.18
CA LYS A 302 -32.30 34.11 3.89
C LYS A 302 -33.71 33.66 3.57
N ASP A 303 -34.50 33.36 4.60
CA ASP A 303 -35.89 32.85 4.45
C ASP A 303 -35.99 31.65 3.50
N HIS A 304 -35.07 30.69 3.62
CA HIS A 304 -34.88 29.50 2.79
C HIS A 304 -34.59 29.77 1.31
N LYS A 305 -34.24 31.00 0.95
CA LYS A 305 -33.79 31.35 -0.41
C LYS A 305 -32.27 31.56 -0.38
N GLN A 306 -31.57 30.93 -1.30
CA GLN A 306 -30.14 31.15 -1.44
C GLN A 306 -29.87 32.60 -1.82
N VAL A 307 -29.00 33.26 -1.06
CA VAL A 307 -28.65 34.67 -1.26
C VAL A 307 -27.17 34.87 -1.57
N GLY A 308 -26.36 33.85 -1.41
CA GLY A 308 -24.93 33.89 -1.69
C GLY A 308 -24.21 32.60 -1.30
N GLU A 309 -22.90 32.67 -1.22
CA GLU A 309 -22.03 31.60 -0.74
C GLU A 309 -21.07 32.14 0.32
N ILE A 310 -20.53 31.26 1.15
CA ILE A 310 -19.51 31.55 2.14
C ILE A 310 -18.36 30.57 1.98
N GLU A 311 -17.14 31.09 2.01
CA GLU A 311 -15.92 30.30 2.08
C GLU A 311 -15.54 30.03 3.54
N LEU A 312 -15.27 28.78 3.88
CA LEU A 312 -14.88 28.35 5.22
C LEU A 312 -13.61 27.49 5.17
N PRO A 313 -12.65 27.70 6.11
CA PRO A 313 -11.50 26.81 6.24
C PRO A 313 -11.95 25.36 6.46
N PHE A 314 -11.68 24.46 5.47
CA PHE A 314 -12.19 23.09 5.40
C PHE A 314 -11.89 22.30 6.69
N LEU A 315 -10.63 22.25 7.13
CA LEU A 315 -10.22 21.47 8.30
C LEU A 315 -10.83 21.96 9.64
N LYS A 316 -11.37 23.18 9.66
CA LYS A 316 -11.93 23.77 10.88
C LYS A 316 -13.44 23.63 10.98
N TYR A 317 -14.12 23.66 9.84
CA TYR A 317 -15.57 23.76 9.82
C TYR A 317 -16.27 22.49 9.33
N GLU A 318 -15.55 21.65 8.56
CA GLU A 318 -16.14 20.40 8.10
C GLU A 318 -16.18 19.31 9.17
N SER A 319 -17.09 18.34 8.99
CA SER A 319 -17.16 17.17 9.84
C SER A 319 -15.91 16.29 9.68
N ASN A 320 -15.53 15.55 10.73
CA ASN A 320 -14.43 14.60 10.63
C ASN A 320 -14.64 13.59 9.50
N GLY A 321 -15.88 13.19 9.22
CA GLY A 321 -16.21 12.28 8.13
C GLY A 321 -15.92 12.90 6.76
N THR A 322 -16.34 14.17 6.54
CA THR A 322 -16.07 14.92 5.31
C THR A 322 -14.57 15.11 5.08
N ILE A 323 -13.82 15.45 6.16
CA ILE A 323 -12.37 15.61 6.12
C ILE A 323 -11.69 14.30 5.72
N ARG A 324 -12.08 13.18 6.33
CA ARG A 324 -11.52 11.85 6.03
C ARG A 324 -11.86 11.38 4.62
N MET A 325 -13.07 11.68 4.16
CA MET A 325 -13.49 11.40 2.81
C MET A 325 -12.58 12.12 1.80
N LEU A 326 -12.40 13.44 1.95
CA LEU A 326 -11.52 14.22 1.07
C LEU A 326 -10.08 13.72 1.10
N ARG A 327 -9.62 13.19 2.22
CA ARG A 327 -8.26 12.67 2.36
C ARG A 327 -8.01 11.39 1.55
N VAL A 328 -9.01 10.51 1.46
CA VAL A 328 -8.84 9.21 0.80
C VAL A 328 -9.21 9.24 -0.69
N LEU A 329 -10.10 10.16 -1.09
CA LEU A 329 -10.59 10.25 -2.47
C LEU A 329 -9.49 10.43 -3.53
N PRO A 330 -8.48 11.32 -3.34
CA PRO A 330 -7.40 11.46 -4.31
C PRO A 330 -6.68 10.14 -4.57
N ALA A 331 -6.29 9.43 -3.53
CA ALA A 331 -5.60 8.15 -3.67
C ALA A 331 -6.49 7.03 -4.25
N ILE A 332 -7.79 7.03 -3.96
CA ILE A 332 -8.73 6.10 -4.59
C ILE A 332 -8.78 6.36 -6.10
N PHE A 333 -8.95 7.62 -6.51
CA PHE A 333 -9.06 7.94 -7.92
C PHE A 333 -7.74 7.77 -8.67
N GLU A 334 -6.62 8.14 -8.06
CA GLU A 334 -5.30 7.83 -8.61
C GLU A 334 -5.13 6.32 -8.84
N ALA A 335 -5.51 5.49 -7.87
CA ALA A 335 -5.45 4.04 -8.03
C ALA A 335 -6.36 3.53 -9.15
N LEU A 336 -7.61 4.02 -9.22
CA LEU A 336 -8.58 3.64 -10.26
C LEU A 336 -8.12 4.06 -11.66
N ASP A 337 -7.56 5.26 -11.78
CA ASP A 337 -7.11 5.81 -13.05
C ASP A 337 -5.82 5.13 -13.54
N ALA A 338 -4.91 4.80 -12.62
CA ALA A 338 -3.67 4.09 -12.93
C ALA A 338 -3.84 2.56 -13.04
N GLY A 339 -4.95 1.97 -12.57
CA GLY A 339 -5.11 0.52 -12.46
C GLY A 339 -4.18 -0.09 -11.40
N SER A 340 -3.82 0.67 -10.37
CA SER A 340 -2.86 0.25 -9.36
C SER A 340 -3.54 -0.34 -8.12
N THR A 341 -2.73 -0.90 -7.20
CA THR A 341 -3.24 -1.47 -5.94
C THR A 341 -3.09 -0.48 -4.80
N LEU A 342 -4.22 -0.17 -4.14
CA LEU A 342 -4.29 0.69 -2.98
C LEU A 342 -4.46 -0.13 -1.70
N PHE A 343 -3.67 0.18 -0.68
CA PHE A 343 -3.76 -0.41 0.65
C PHE A 343 -4.30 0.62 1.64
N ILE A 344 -5.39 0.29 2.35
CA ILE A 344 -6.00 1.20 3.34
C ILE A 344 -6.09 0.49 4.69
N ASP A 345 -5.49 1.07 5.71
CA ASP A 345 -5.62 0.60 7.10
C ASP A 345 -6.79 1.29 7.78
N GLU A 346 -7.66 0.50 8.43
CA GLU A 346 -8.87 0.94 9.13
C GLU A 346 -9.78 1.79 8.22
N VAL A 347 -10.19 1.22 7.07
CA VAL A 347 -10.94 1.94 6.02
C VAL A 347 -12.23 2.61 6.53
N GLU A 348 -12.85 2.05 7.58
CA GLU A 348 -14.06 2.59 8.22
C GLU A 348 -13.79 3.72 9.20
N ASN A 349 -12.54 3.98 9.58
CA ASN A 349 -12.23 4.91 10.67
C ASN A 349 -12.78 6.31 10.41
N GLY A 350 -13.84 6.68 11.15
CA GLY A 350 -14.52 7.97 11.09
C GLY A 350 -15.38 8.21 9.85
N LEU A 351 -15.66 7.18 9.08
CA LEU A 351 -16.64 7.20 8.00
C LEU A 351 -17.91 6.46 8.40
N HIS A 352 -19.06 6.93 7.91
CA HIS A 352 -20.29 6.18 8.04
C HIS A 352 -20.17 4.89 7.19
N PRO A 353 -20.65 3.71 7.68
CA PRO A 353 -20.50 2.44 6.97
C PRO A 353 -20.99 2.46 5.51
N ASN A 354 -22.07 3.19 5.21
CA ASN A 354 -22.55 3.34 3.83
C ASN A 354 -21.54 4.08 2.93
N LEU A 355 -20.76 5.02 3.47
CA LEU A 355 -19.70 5.70 2.71
C LEU A 355 -18.53 4.75 2.44
N VAL A 356 -18.18 3.90 3.41
CA VAL A 356 -17.16 2.86 3.22
C VAL A 356 -17.59 1.87 2.14
N LYS A 357 -18.86 1.41 2.19
CA LYS A 357 -19.43 0.54 1.15
C LYS A 357 -19.44 1.21 -0.23
N LEU A 358 -19.74 2.51 -0.29
CA LEU A 358 -19.68 3.30 -1.52
C LEU A 358 -18.26 3.33 -2.09
N LEU A 359 -17.26 3.67 -1.26
CA LEU A 359 -15.86 3.74 -1.69
C LEU A 359 -15.32 2.38 -2.16
N ALA A 360 -15.61 1.31 -1.42
CA ALA A 360 -15.27 -0.05 -1.84
C ALA A 360 -15.98 -0.44 -3.15
N GLY A 361 -17.23 -0.03 -3.31
CA GLY A 361 -18.02 -0.27 -4.52
C GLY A 361 -17.40 0.31 -5.80
N LEU A 362 -16.58 1.37 -5.69
CA LEU A 362 -15.85 1.94 -6.82
C LEU A 362 -14.88 0.95 -7.47
N PHE A 363 -14.27 0.08 -6.66
CA PHE A 363 -13.35 -0.95 -7.15
C PHE A 363 -14.08 -2.15 -7.75
N ASN A 364 -15.31 -2.44 -7.32
CA ASN A 364 -16.11 -3.54 -7.86
C ASN A 364 -16.81 -3.20 -9.19
N SER A 365 -17.14 -1.94 -9.43
CA SER A 365 -17.84 -1.49 -10.63
C SER A 365 -16.88 -1.39 -11.83
N ASP A 366 -17.19 -2.05 -12.92
CA ASP A 366 -16.39 -1.96 -14.16
C ASP A 366 -16.46 -0.56 -14.79
N GLU A 367 -17.53 0.22 -14.51
CA GLU A 367 -17.66 1.61 -14.97
C GLU A 367 -16.65 2.53 -14.29
N SER A 368 -16.47 2.40 -12.96
CA SER A 368 -15.53 3.22 -12.19
C SER A 368 -14.13 2.63 -12.14
N ASN A 369 -13.95 1.36 -12.46
CA ASN A 369 -12.68 0.63 -12.41
C ASN A 369 -12.34 -0.10 -13.74
N PRO A 370 -12.31 0.60 -14.86
CA PRO A 370 -12.00 -0.01 -16.16
C PRO A 370 -10.55 -0.47 -16.29
N ASN A 371 -9.66 0.05 -15.43
CA ASN A 371 -8.21 -0.24 -15.45
C ASN A 371 -7.80 -1.34 -14.47
N HIS A 372 -8.76 -2.02 -13.83
CA HIS A 372 -8.54 -3.16 -12.93
C HIS A 372 -7.73 -2.83 -11.67
N ALA A 373 -7.94 -1.65 -11.08
CA ALA A 373 -7.37 -1.31 -9.79
C ALA A 373 -7.83 -2.28 -8.68
N GLN A 374 -6.98 -2.49 -7.68
CA GLN A 374 -7.29 -3.35 -6.55
C GLN A 374 -7.30 -2.57 -5.24
N LEU A 375 -8.17 -2.98 -4.30
CA LEU A 375 -8.21 -2.48 -2.94
C LEU A 375 -7.87 -3.59 -1.95
N ILE A 376 -6.89 -3.36 -1.09
CA ILE A 376 -6.60 -4.21 0.05
C ILE A 376 -6.77 -3.39 1.30
N CYS A 377 -7.74 -3.74 2.15
CA CYS A 377 -8.02 -2.92 3.32
C CYS A 377 -8.19 -3.75 4.59
N THR A 378 -7.78 -3.16 5.71
CA THR A 378 -8.13 -3.67 7.03
C THR A 378 -9.42 -3.01 7.49
N THR A 379 -10.25 -3.78 8.20
CA THR A 379 -11.55 -3.30 8.67
C THR A 379 -12.11 -4.10 9.84
N HIS A 380 -13.01 -3.48 10.58
CA HIS A 380 -13.91 -4.12 11.55
C HIS A 380 -15.38 -4.04 11.12
N ASP A 381 -15.68 -3.36 10.01
CA ASP A 381 -17.04 -3.15 9.55
C ASP A 381 -17.63 -4.42 8.94
N THR A 382 -18.61 -4.99 9.64
CA THR A 382 -19.29 -6.21 9.21
C THR A 382 -20.23 -6.04 8.02
N LEU A 383 -20.60 -4.80 7.66
CA LEU A 383 -21.40 -4.54 6.46
C LEU A 383 -20.63 -4.81 5.17
N LEU A 384 -19.30 -4.79 5.22
CA LEU A 384 -18.45 -5.15 4.09
C LEU A 384 -18.34 -6.67 3.85
N LEU A 385 -18.93 -7.49 4.74
CA LEU A 385 -19.03 -8.95 4.56
C LEU A 385 -20.26 -9.38 3.75
N ASP A 386 -21.10 -8.42 3.36
CA ASP A 386 -22.25 -8.67 2.52
C ASP A 386 -21.87 -8.64 1.03
N GLY A 387 -22.24 -9.68 0.29
CA GLY A 387 -21.96 -9.77 -1.16
C GLY A 387 -20.48 -10.02 -1.51
N VAL A 388 -19.67 -10.52 -0.57
CA VAL A 388 -18.26 -10.85 -0.81
C VAL A 388 -18.05 -12.34 -1.06
N ARG A 389 -17.02 -12.65 -1.81
CA ARG A 389 -16.51 -14.02 -1.96
C ARG A 389 -15.74 -14.42 -0.71
N ARG A 390 -15.83 -15.68 -0.30
CA ARG A 390 -15.09 -16.18 0.87
C ARG A 390 -13.58 -16.08 0.71
N ASP A 391 -13.07 -16.08 -0.50
CA ASP A 391 -11.65 -15.94 -0.81
C ASP A 391 -11.16 -14.47 -0.85
N GLN A 392 -12.05 -13.49 -0.68
CA GLN A 392 -11.70 -12.08 -0.48
C GLN A 392 -11.43 -11.74 1.00
N VAL A 393 -11.88 -12.58 1.93
CA VAL A 393 -11.86 -12.28 3.37
C VAL A 393 -10.73 -13.03 4.05
N TRP A 394 -9.93 -12.28 4.81
CA TRP A 394 -8.82 -12.78 5.60
C TRP A 394 -9.02 -12.43 7.07
N PHE A 395 -8.72 -13.34 7.94
CA PHE A 395 -8.76 -13.13 9.38
C PHE A 395 -7.34 -13.14 9.95
N THR A 396 -7.03 -12.15 10.78
CA THR A 396 -5.81 -12.12 11.60
C THR A 396 -6.16 -12.54 13.02
N ASP A 397 -5.45 -13.51 13.55
CA ASP A 397 -5.60 -13.93 14.92
C ASP A 397 -4.23 -13.96 15.61
N LYS A 398 -4.22 -13.55 16.89
CA LYS A 398 -3.02 -13.51 17.71
C LYS A 398 -3.17 -14.48 18.87
N ASN A 399 -2.28 -15.46 18.94
CA ASN A 399 -2.28 -16.45 20.03
C ASN A 399 -1.70 -15.87 21.34
N GLN A 400 -1.76 -16.67 22.41
CA GLN A 400 -1.25 -16.32 23.73
C GLN A 400 0.27 -16.06 23.77
N TYR A 401 1.01 -16.49 22.77
CA TYR A 401 2.46 -16.26 22.63
C TYR A 401 2.79 -15.01 21.83
N GLY A 402 1.76 -14.24 21.44
CA GLY A 402 1.91 -13.01 20.65
C GLY A 402 2.15 -13.22 19.16
N GLU A 403 2.06 -14.46 18.68
CA GLU A 403 2.23 -14.83 17.28
C GLU A 403 0.95 -14.56 16.50
N THR A 404 1.04 -13.78 15.44
CA THR A 404 -0.07 -13.51 14.52
C THR A 404 -0.04 -14.47 13.33
N SER A 405 -1.19 -15.07 13.04
CA SER A 405 -1.45 -15.82 11.83
C SER A 405 -2.52 -15.14 10.98
N MET A 406 -2.50 -15.40 9.67
CA MET A 406 -3.53 -14.95 8.73
C MET A 406 -4.17 -16.17 8.09
N CYS A 407 -5.50 -16.24 8.13
CA CYS A 407 -6.25 -17.33 7.54
C CYS A 407 -7.35 -16.81 6.63
N ARG A 408 -7.46 -17.37 5.43
CA ARG A 408 -8.50 -17.04 4.45
C ARG A 408 -9.82 -17.65 4.89
N LEU A 409 -10.94 -16.93 4.76
CA LEU A 409 -12.26 -17.42 5.16
C LEU A 409 -12.63 -18.72 4.42
N SER A 410 -12.22 -18.87 3.16
CA SER A 410 -12.44 -20.10 2.38
C SER A 410 -11.76 -21.34 2.98
N ASN A 411 -10.73 -21.17 3.80
CA ASN A 411 -10.01 -22.27 4.46
C ASN A 411 -10.69 -22.75 5.75
N TYR A 412 -11.71 -22.03 6.23
CA TYR A 412 -12.45 -22.48 7.42
C TYR A 412 -13.41 -23.61 7.04
N PRO A 413 -13.40 -24.74 7.79
CA PRO A 413 -14.33 -25.84 7.55
C PRO A 413 -15.77 -25.39 7.84
N ASN A 414 -16.73 -25.93 7.10
CA ASN A 414 -18.16 -25.72 7.29
C ASN A 414 -18.67 -24.28 7.06
N VAL A 415 -17.94 -23.48 6.26
CA VAL A 415 -18.43 -22.18 5.77
C VAL A 415 -19.00 -22.35 4.38
N ARG A 416 -20.29 -22.01 4.23
CA ARG A 416 -21.03 -22.11 2.97
C ARG A 416 -21.31 -20.72 2.40
N SER A 417 -21.60 -20.64 1.10
CA SER A 417 -21.91 -19.40 0.39
C SER A 417 -23.12 -18.64 0.92
N ASN A 418 -24.10 -19.36 1.46
CA ASN A 418 -25.33 -18.80 2.03
C ASN A 418 -25.28 -18.59 3.56
N ASP A 419 -24.13 -18.75 4.17
CA ASP A 419 -23.95 -18.43 5.58
C ASP A 419 -23.95 -16.92 5.80
N ASN A 420 -24.52 -16.48 6.92
CA ASN A 420 -24.33 -15.09 7.36
C ASN A 420 -22.95 -14.94 7.98
N ILE A 421 -21.98 -14.53 7.15
CA ILE A 421 -20.58 -14.42 7.56
C ILE A 421 -20.40 -13.37 8.66
N ALA A 422 -21.13 -12.24 8.56
CA ALA A 422 -21.09 -11.18 9.59
C ALA A 422 -21.53 -11.69 10.97
N ALA A 423 -22.65 -12.45 11.02
CA ALA A 423 -23.13 -13.02 12.27
C ALA A 423 -22.13 -14.05 12.84
N LYS A 424 -21.57 -14.94 12.01
CA LYS A 424 -20.56 -15.92 12.43
C LYS A 424 -19.28 -15.25 12.93
N TYR A 425 -18.84 -14.16 12.27
CA TYR A 425 -17.70 -13.38 12.72
C TYR A 425 -17.95 -12.78 14.13
N LEU A 426 -19.08 -12.11 14.33
CA LEU A 426 -19.45 -11.51 15.62
C LEU A 426 -19.61 -12.56 16.74
N GLN A 427 -19.97 -13.80 16.39
CA GLN A 427 -20.04 -14.95 17.33
C GLN A 427 -18.65 -15.55 17.62
N GLY A 428 -17.59 -15.09 16.97
CA GLY A 428 -16.24 -15.60 17.18
C GLY A 428 -15.94 -16.95 16.51
N VAL A 429 -16.77 -17.39 15.57
CA VAL A 429 -16.60 -18.68 14.87
C VAL A 429 -15.25 -18.77 14.15
N PHE A 430 -14.72 -17.63 13.73
CA PHE A 430 -13.44 -17.53 13.01
C PHE A 430 -12.25 -17.13 13.89
N GLY A 431 -12.41 -17.08 15.23
CA GLY A 431 -11.47 -16.39 16.08
C GLY A 431 -11.53 -14.87 15.81
N ALA A 432 -10.41 -14.22 15.70
CA ALA A 432 -10.27 -12.85 15.17
C ALA A 432 -11.15 -11.77 15.85
N ILE A 433 -11.76 -12.05 17.00
CA ILE A 433 -12.53 -11.11 17.82
C ILE A 433 -11.91 -11.01 19.22
N PRO A 434 -12.13 -9.88 19.95
CA PRO A 434 -11.73 -9.78 21.34
C PRO A 434 -12.40 -10.85 22.21
N ASN A 435 -11.61 -11.58 23.00
CA ASN A 435 -12.15 -12.56 23.94
C ASN A 435 -12.70 -11.87 25.18
N THR A 436 -13.99 -11.56 25.17
CA THR A 436 -14.70 -10.92 26.31
C THR A 436 -15.28 -11.90 27.31
N GLN A 437 -15.20 -13.21 27.04
CA GLN A 437 -15.81 -14.26 27.89
C GLN A 437 -15.05 -14.48 29.19
N ASN A 438 -13.80 -14.04 29.34
CA ASN A 438 -12.97 -14.19 30.52
C ASN A 438 -13.17 -13.08 31.58
N LEU A 439 -14.14 -12.18 31.39
CA LEU A 439 -14.44 -11.08 32.31
C LEU A 439 -15.71 -11.30 33.12
N GLN A 440 -16.27 -12.52 33.10
CA GLN A 440 -17.40 -12.96 33.97
C GLN A 440 -16.94 -13.87 35.07
#